data_0c8edd26ad9492b00dcb6be8f548feb4
#
_entry.id   0c8edd26ad9492b00dcb6be8f548feb4
#
_cell.length_a   1.000
_cell.length_b   1.000
_cell.length_c   1.000
_cell.angle_alpha   90.00
_cell.angle_beta   90.00
_cell.angle_gamma   90.00
#
_symmetry.space_group_name_H-M   'P 1'
#
loop_
_entity.id
_entity.type
_entity.pdbx_description
1 polymer ?
#
loop_
_entity_poly.entity_id
_entity_poly.type
_entity_poly.pdbx_seq_one_letter_code
_entity_poly.pdbx_strand_id
1 'polypeptide(L)'
;MIELTRASFQYENSDRGVQDISLSVKSGECVVLTGLSGCGKTTVTRLVNGLAPSYYPGAFSGSVRIDGKDISRLSTWEIGRLVGSVFQDPKSQFFSSELAGEVAFPCENYGLSAREIRERTDAAIAALKLSHLKDRAVDILSSGEKQRAAIASVYAMKPKAFVCDEPTANLDAAGTRQLAQTLRQLKEQGFTLLIAEHRIDWLMGIADRFLYLRDGRIAAEYTPEDLRLLPEADILGMGLRSPHEGKSLP
;
A
#
# COMPACT_ATOMS: atom_id res chain seq x y z
N MET A 1 4.05 -14.62 -4.08
CA MET A 1 2.71 -14.01 -3.85
C MET A 1 2.43 -12.89 -4.84
N ILE A 2 3.21 -11.81 -4.88
CA ILE A 2 3.18 -10.81 -5.97
C ILE A 2 4.42 -11.01 -6.83
N GLU A 3 4.26 -11.07 -8.15
CA GLU A 3 5.38 -11.27 -9.08
C GLU A 3 5.21 -10.34 -10.29
N LEU A 4 6.21 -9.52 -10.56
CA LEU A 4 6.35 -8.78 -11.80
C LEU A 4 7.54 -9.34 -12.55
N THR A 5 7.37 -9.63 -13.85
CA THR A 5 8.44 -10.15 -14.71
C THR A 5 8.60 -9.23 -15.90
N ARG A 6 9.72 -8.50 -15.95
CA ARG A 6 10.05 -7.53 -17.00
C ARG A 6 8.87 -6.61 -17.33
N ALA A 7 8.13 -6.21 -16.30
CA ALA A 7 6.95 -5.37 -16.46
C ALA A 7 7.37 -3.95 -16.84
N SER A 8 6.87 -3.46 -17.97
CA SER A 8 7.06 -2.09 -18.42
C SER A 8 5.70 -1.45 -18.68
N PHE A 9 5.57 -0.20 -18.33
CA PHE A 9 4.35 0.55 -18.57
C PHE A 9 4.68 2.01 -18.86
N GLN A 10 4.12 2.54 -19.93
CA GLN A 10 4.22 3.94 -20.30
C GLN A 10 2.81 4.52 -20.42
N TYR A 11 2.53 5.60 -19.70
CA TYR A 11 1.24 6.28 -19.78
C TYR A 11 1.03 6.87 -21.18
N GLU A 12 -0.19 6.83 -21.65
CA GLU A 12 -0.58 7.47 -22.91
C GLU A 12 -0.31 8.99 -22.83
N ASN A 13 0.26 9.54 -23.90
CA ASN A 13 0.61 10.96 -24.01
C ASN A 13 1.58 11.47 -22.92
N SER A 14 2.46 10.62 -22.40
CA SER A 14 3.44 10.98 -21.38
C SER A 14 4.69 10.13 -21.52
N ASP A 15 5.85 10.73 -21.23
CA ASP A 15 7.13 10.00 -21.12
C ASP A 15 7.28 9.30 -19.76
N ARG A 16 6.28 9.42 -18.88
CA ARG A 16 6.30 8.80 -17.55
C ARG A 16 5.92 7.33 -17.64
N GLY A 17 6.53 6.53 -16.78
CA GLY A 17 6.25 5.11 -16.70
C GLY A 17 7.30 4.36 -15.91
N VAL A 18 7.34 3.05 -16.15
CA VAL A 18 8.36 2.15 -15.60
C VAL A 18 8.86 1.21 -16.67
N GLN A 19 10.10 0.76 -16.54
CA GLN A 19 10.75 -0.11 -17.52
C GLN A 19 11.41 -1.29 -16.83
N ASP A 20 11.16 -2.49 -17.37
CA ASP A 20 11.83 -3.74 -17.00
C ASP A 20 11.80 -4.03 -15.49
N ILE A 21 10.65 -3.75 -14.87
CA ILE A 21 10.45 -4.04 -13.44
C ILE A 21 10.33 -5.54 -13.26
N SER A 22 11.28 -6.11 -12.52
CA SER A 22 11.23 -7.50 -12.08
C SER A 22 11.34 -7.53 -10.56
N LEU A 23 10.28 -7.96 -9.90
CA LEU A 23 10.24 -8.09 -8.44
C LEU A 23 9.35 -9.26 -8.03
N SER A 24 9.64 -9.81 -6.88
CA SER A 24 8.78 -10.81 -6.22
C SER A 24 8.58 -10.42 -4.77
N VAL A 25 7.35 -10.53 -4.28
CA VAL A 25 7.01 -10.38 -2.86
C VAL A 25 6.45 -11.71 -2.37
N LYS A 26 7.09 -12.29 -1.36
CA LYS A 26 6.65 -13.56 -0.77
C LYS A 26 5.39 -13.36 0.08
N SER A 27 4.67 -14.44 0.36
CA SER A 27 3.54 -14.38 1.30
C SER A 27 4.02 -13.96 2.70
N GLY A 28 3.33 -12.97 3.30
CA GLY A 28 3.69 -12.41 4.60
C GLY A 28 4.88 -11.45 4.60
N GLU A 29 5.50 -11.21 3.45
CA GLU A 29 6.61 -10.27 3.31
C GLU A 29 6.12 -8.83 3.19
N CYS A 30 6.86 -7.89 3.77
CA CYS A 30 6.69 -6.45 3.61
C CYS A 30 7.82 -5.89 2.75
N VAL A 31 7.51 -5.50 1.52
CA VAL A 31 8.44 -4.87 0.58
C VAL A 31 8.09 -3.41 0.40
N VAL A 32 9.08 -2.54 0.48
CA VAL A 32 8.93 -1.10 0.30
C VAL A 32 9.55 -0.66 -1.01
N LEU A 33 8.75 -0.01 -1.86
CA LEU A 33 9.23 0.71 -3.04
C LEU A 33 9.61 2.12 -2.60
N THR A 34 10.85 2.50 -2.78
CA THR A 34 11.33 3.83 -2.37
C THR A 34 12.10 4.52 -3.49
N GLY A 35 12.34 5.81 -3.35
CA GLY A 35 13.01 6.66 -4.32
C GLY A 35 12.34 8.03 -4.43
N LEU A 36 12.91 8.89 -5.25
CA LEU A 36 12.43 10.26 -5.49
C LEU A 36 10.97 10.29 -5.97
N SER A 37 10.30 11.42 -5.76
CA SER A 37 8.96 11.64 -6.33
C SER A 37 9.04 11.54 -7.86
N GLY A 38 8.05 10.85 -8.46
CA GLY A 38 8.00 10.63 -9.91
C GLY A 38 8.88 9.49 -10.43
N CYS A 39 9.66 8.77 -9.62
CA CYS A 39 10.52 7.67 -10.07
C CYS A 39 9.77 6.39 -10.49
N GLY A 40 8.43 6.34 -10.39
CA GLY A 40 7.63 5.21 -10.85
C GLY A 40 6.98 4.34 -9.76
N LYS A 41 7.11 4.65 -8.46
CA LYS A 41 6.51 3.87 -7.35
C LYS A 41 5.01 3.65 -7.52
N THR A 42 4.25 4.73 -7.71
CA THR A 42 2.80 4.69 -7.96
C THR A 42 2.45 3.92 -9.23
N THR A 43 3.30 3.93 -10.25
CA THR A 43 3.08 3.13 -11.46
C THR A 43 3.19 1.64 -11.15
N VAL A 44 4.18 1.23 -10.35
CA VAL A 44 4.31 -0.17 -9.90
C VAL A 44 3.10 -0.59 -9.06
N THR A 45 2.63 0.25 -8.12
CA THR A 45 1.42 -0.07 -7.33
C THR A 45 0.19 -0.20 -8.21
N ARG A 46 0.03 0.67 -9.24
CA ARG A 46 -1.06 0.61 -10.22
C ARG A 46 -1.01 -0.62 -11.12
N LEU A 47 0.17 -1.11 -11.44
CA LEU A 47 0.32 -2.39 -12.14
C LEU A 47 -0.14 -3.56 -11.27
N VAL A 48 0.25 -3.56 -9.98
CA VAL A 48 -0.10 -4.66 -9.06
C VAL A 48 -1.59 -4.70 -8.74
N ASN A 49 -2.24 -3.55 -8.57
CA ASN A 49 -3.68 -3.52 -8.27
C ASN A 49 -4.58 -3.50 -9.52
N GLY A 50 -3.99 -3.60 -10.73
CA GLY A 50 -4.70 -3.69 -11.99
C GLY A 50 -5.31 -2.37 -12.49
N LEU A 51 -5.01 -1.23 -11.85
CA LEU A 51 -5.46 0.07 -12.32
C LEU A 51 -4.75 0.52 -13.60
N ALA A 52 -3.51 0.08 -13.83
CA ALA A 52 -2.82 0.21 -15.09
C ALA A 52 -2.73 -1.19 -15.76
N PRO A 53 -3.12 -1.30 -17.04
CA PRO A 53 -3.61 -0.28 -17.96
C PRO A 53 -5.12 -0.05 -17.92
N SER A 54 -5.90 -0.74 -17.06
CA SER A 54 -7.37 -0.80 -17.14
C SER A 54 -8.06 0.56 -16.93
N TYR A 55 -7.60 1.34 -15.95
CA TYR A 55 -8.13 2.66 -15.62
C TYR A 55 -7.20 3.79 -16.10
N TYR A 56 -5.89 3.57 -16.00
CA TYR A 56 -4.88 4.49 -16.53
C TYR A 56 -4.39 3.96 -17.87
N PRO A 57 -4.80 4.54 -19.01
CA PRO A 57 -4.42 4.03 -20.33
C PRO A 57 -2.93 4.19 -20.58
N GLY A 58 -2.35 3.20 -21.27
CA GLY A 58 -0.94 3.19 -21.61
C GLY A 58 -0.49 1.85 -22.22
N ALA A 59 0.76 1.83 -22.69
CA ALA A 59 1.37 0.64 -23.25
C ALA A 59 1.98 -0.22 -22.14
N PHE A 60 1.51 -1.44 -21.99
CA PHE A 60 2.02 -2.43 -21.03
C PHE A 60 2.73 -3.58 -21.75
N SER A 61 3.85 -4.03 -21.17
CA SER A 61 4.52 -5.28 -21.58
C SER A 61 5.08 -6.01 -20.34
N GLY A 62 5.41 -7.28 -20.51
CA GLY A 62 5.80 -8.15 -19.41
C GLY A 62 4.60 -8.86 -18.77
N SER A 63 4.71 -9.24 -17.49
CA SER A 63 3.60 -9.88 -16.77
C SER A 63 3.54 -9.48 -15.31
N VAL A 64 2.33 -9.50 -14.76
CA VAL A 64 2.05 -9.32 -13.33
C VAL A 64 1.20 -10.50 -12.85
N ARG A 65 1.64 -11.17 -11.79
CA ARG A 65 0.93 -12.29 -11.18
C ARG A 65 0.69 -12.02 -9.71
N ILE A 66 -0.50 -12.37 -9.25
CA ILE A 66 -0.91 -12.33 -7.84
C ILE A 66 -1.38 -13.71 -7.44
N ASP A 67 -0.73 -14.30 -6.46
CA ASP A 67 -1.03 -15.66 -5.97
C ASP A 67 -1.02 -16.70 -7.12
N GLY A 68 -0.04 -16.58 -8.03
CA GLY A 68 0.11 -17.40 -9.21
C GLY A 68 -0.83 -17.08 -10.39
N LYS A 69 -1.83 -16.23 -10.20
CA LYS A 69 -2.79 -15.83 -11.25
C LYS A 69 -2.25 -14.65 -12.04
N ASP A 70 -2.27 -14.74 -13.36
CA ASP A 70 -1.96 -13.64 -14.25
C ASP A 70 -3.11 -12.62 -14.23
N ILE A 71 -2.84 -11.40 -13.76
CA ILE A 71 -3.88 -10.37 -13.60
C ILE A 71 -4.41 -9.83 -14.93
N SER A 72 -3.69 -9.98 -16.03
CA SER A 72 -4.18 -9.58 -17.36
C SER A 72 -5.43 -10.36 -17.80
N ARG A 73 -5.70 -11.50 -17.15
CA ARG A 73 -6.87 -12.37 -17.40
C ARG A 73 -8.01 -12.14 -16.41
N LEU A 74 -7.82 -11.25 -15.45
CA LEU A 74 -8.78 -10.97 -14.38
C LEU A 74 -9.43 -9.60 -14.62
N SER A 75 -10.70 -9.52 -14.28
CA SER A 75 -11.37 -8.23 -14.18
C SER A 75 -10.88 -7.44 -12.96
N THR A 76 -11.06 -6.12 -12.98
CA THR A 76 -10.62 -5.24 -11.88
C THR A 76 -11.23 -5.66 -10.53
N TRP A 77 -12.48 -6.13 -10.51
CA TRP A 77 -13.12 -6.60 -9.29
C TRP A 77 -12.52 -7.92 -8.76
N GLU A 78 -12.08 -8.83 -9.64
CA GLU A 78 -11.37 -10.06 -9.24
C GLU A 78 -10.00 -9.75 -8.66
N ILE A 79 -9.28 -8.77 -9.26
CA ILE A 79 -8.01 -8.28 -8.71
C ILE A 79 -8.24 -7.66 -7.33
N GLY A 80 -9.29 -6.85 -7.15
CA GLY A 80 -9.65 -6.23 -5.87
C GLY A 80 -9.95 -7.23 -4.74
N ARG A 81 -10.31 -8.48 -5.05
CA ARG A 81 -10.40 -9.57 -4.05
C ARG A 81 -9.05 -10.10 -3.60
N LEU A 82 -8.03 -9.97 -4.45
CA LEU A 82 -6.68 -10.45 -4.16
C LEU A 82 -5.83 -9.37 -3.53
N VAL A 83 -5.98 -8.14 -4.00
CA VAL A 83 -5.16 -6.99 -3.63
C VAL A 83 -6.05 -5.88 -3.08
N GLY A 84 -5.85 -5.56 -1.82
CA GLY A 84 -6.48 -4.40 -1.20
C GLY A 84 -5.61 -3.16 -1.37
N SER A 85 -6.17 -2.10 -1.93
CA SER A 85 -5.45 -0.85 -2.19
C SER A 85 -5.75 0.20 -1.13
N VAL A 86 -4.69 0.85 -0.65
CA VAL A 86 -4.76 2.01 0.25
C VAL A 86 -4.07 3.17 -0.46
N PHE A 87 -4.84 4.19 -0.85
CA PHE A 87 -4.34 5.32 -1.64
C PHE A 87 -3.80 6.44 -0.75
N GLN A 88 -3.05 7.35 -1.36
CA GLN A 88 -2.42 8.50 -0.73
C GLN A 88 -3.43 9.42 -0.01
N ASP A 89 -4.61 9.64 -0.60
CA ASP A 89 -5.69 10.40 0.01
C ASP A 89 -6.85 9.47 0.39
N PRO A 90 -7.02 9.14 1.69
CA PRO A 90 -8.12 8.30 2.15
C PRO A 90 -9.50 8.85 1.82
N LYS A 91 -9.64 10.20 1.76
CA LYS A 91 -10.94 10.83 1.48
C LYS A 91 -11.47 10.47 0.09
N SER A 92 -10.58 10.28 -0.87
CA SER A 92 -10.95 9.89 -2.23
C SER A 92 -11.48 8.46 -2.33
N GLN A 93 -11.32 7.66 -1.27
CA GLN A 93 -11.79 6.27 -1.19
C GLN A 93 -13.15 6.12 -0.53
N PHE A 94 -13.63 7.12 0.22
CA PHE A 94 -14.84 7.01 1.03
C PHE A 94 -16.12 7.17 0.20
N PHE A 95 -17.05 6.27 0.40
CA PHE A 95 -18.36 6.23 -0.23
C PHE A 95 -19.52 6.36 0.76
N SER A 96 -19.27 6.05 2.04
CA SER A 96 -20.27 6.15 3.10
C SER A 96 -20.05 7.40 3.96
N SER A 97 -21.14 7.91 4.55
CA SER A 97 -21.08 9.02 5.51
C SER A 97 -20.60 8.60 6.89
N GLU A 98 -20.75 7.32 7.26
CA GLU A 98 -20.41 6.79 8.58
C GLU A 98 -19.31 5.73 8.51
N LEU A 99 -18.49 5.62 9.56
CA LEU A 99 -17.36 4.68 9.60
C LEU A 99 -17.81 3.22 9.43
N ALA A 100 -18.86 2.80 10.12
CA ALA A 100 -19.33 1.41 10.00
C ALA A 100 -19.81 1.09 8.59
N GLY A 101 -20.54 2.00 7.96
CA GLY A 101 -20.96 1.88 6.57
C GLY A 101 -19.78 1.85 5.60
N GLU A 102 -18.77 2.70 5.83
CA GLU A 102 -17.55 2.72 5.01
C GLU A 102 -16.79 1.39 5.07
N VAL A 103 -16.65 0.82 6.26
CA VAL A 103 -15.98 -0.49 6.42
C VAL A 103 -16.80 -1.64 5.86
N ALA A 104 -18.14 -1.54 5.88
CA ALA A 104 -19.04 -2.54 5.32
C ALA A 104 -19.11 -2.49 3.78
N PHE A 105 -18.97 -1.31 3.20
CA PHE A 105 -19.22 -1.01 1.79
C PHE A 105 -18.54 -1.98 0.80
N PRO A 106 -17.23 -2.32 0.94
CA PRO A 106 -16.62 -3.29 0.03
C PRO A 106 -17.26 -4.68 0.14
N CYS A 107 -17.61 -5.12 1.34
CA CYS A 107 -18.25 -6.42 1.56
C CYS A 107 -19.66 -6.48 0.92
N GLU A 108 -20.40 -5.36 0.97
CA GLU A 108 -21.70 -5.20 0.32
C GLU A 108 -21.57 -5.28 -1.21
N ASN A 109 -20.60 -4.57 -1.79
CA ASN A 109 -20.33 -4.58 -3.22
C ASN A 109 -19.96 -5.96 -3.76
N TYR A 110 -19.34 -6.80 -2.94
CA TYR A 110 -19.03 -8.18 -3.30
C TYR A 110 -20.17 -9.17 -3.00
N GLY A 111 -21.32 -8.68 -2.55
CA GLY A 111 -22.53 -9.47 -2.34
C GLY A 111 -22.41 -10.50 -1.21
N LEU A 112 -21.65 -10.20 -0.16
CA LEU A 112 -21.56 -11.05 1.00
C LEU A 112 -22.89 -11.08 1.75
N SER A 113 -23.15 -12.14 2.52
CA SER A 113 -24.36 -12.21 3.35
C SER A 113 -24.36 -11.14 4.44
N ALA A 114 -25.54 -10.66 4.84
CA ALA A 114 -25.67 -9.65 5.90
C ALA A 114 -25.00 -10.06 7.23
N ARG A 115 -24.93 -11.37 7.51
CA ARG A 115 -24.21 -11.90 8.66
C ARG A 115 -22.69 -11.72 8.49
N GLU A 116 -22.13 -12.13 7.36
CA GLU A 116 -20.69 -11.99 7.08
C GLU A 116 -20.27 -10.54 7.05
N ILE A 117 -21.09 -9.64 6.45
CA ILE A 117 -20.83 -8.20 6.43
C ILE A 117 -20.66 -7.68 7.86
N ARG A 118 -21.61 -7.98 8.76
CA ARG A 118 -21.51 -7.55 10.16
C ARG A 118 -20.28 -8.11 10.86
N GLU A 119 -20.05 -9.43 10.76
CA GLU A 119 -18.92 -10.10 11.40
C GLU A 119 -17.58 -9.53 10.92
N ARG A 120 -17.41 -9.28 9.61
CA ARG A 120 -16.19 -8.73 9.02
C ARG A 120 -15.98 -7.27 9.36
N THR A 121 -17.05 -6.47 9.32
CA THR A 121 -17.03 -5.05 9.69
C THR A 121 -16.63 -4.86 11.15
N ASP A 122 -17.27 -5.58 12.07
CA ASP A 122 -16.97 -5.47 13.50
C ASP A 122 -15.54 -5.94 13.79
N ALA A 123 -15.09 -7.03 13.16
CA ALA A 123 -13.72 -7.52 13.29
C ALA A 123 -12.69 -6.50 12.76
N ALA A 124 -12.95 -5.88 11.61
CA ALA A 124 -12.07 -4.88 11.02
C ALA A 124 -11.98 -3.61 11.89
N ILE A 125 -13.11 -3.10 12.35
CA ILE A 125 -13.18 -1.93 13.24
C ILE A 125 -12.41 -2.18 14.54
N ALA A 126 -12.56 -3.38 15.12
CA ALA A 126 -11.85 -3.75 16.34
C ALA A 126 -10.34 -3.91 16.09
N ALA A 127 -9.93 -4.62 15.03
CA ALA A 127 -8.53 -4.83 14.67
C ALA A 127 -7.78 -3.50 14.45
N LEU A 128 -8.44 -2.52 13.85
CA LEU A 128 -7.87 -1.18 13.57
C LEU A 128 -8.05 -0.19 14.73
N LYS A 129 -8.56 -0.65 15.90
CA LYS A 129 -8.81 0.17 17.11
C LYS A 129 -9.72 1.38 16.86
N LEU A 130 -10.77 1.18 16.07
CA LEU A 130 -11.74 2.20 15.68
C LEU A 130 -13.11 2.02 16.35
N SER A 131 -13.27 1.09 17.31
CA SER A 131 -14.56 0.73 17.93
C SER A 131 -15.27 1.94 18.55
N HIS A 132 -14.53 2.89 19.12
CA HIS A 132 -15.08 4.12 19.73
C HIS A 132 -15.56 5.15 18.69
N LEU A 133 -15.32 4.91 17.42
CA LEU A 133 -15.68 5.78 16.30
C LEU A 133 -16.71 5.13 15.36
N LYS A 134 -17.19 3.92 15.68
CA LYS A 134 -18.02 3.09 14.81
C LYS A 134 -19.19 3.86 14.18
N ASP A 135 -19.88 4.68 14.97
CA ASP A 135 -21.07 5.42 14.56
C ASP A 135 -20.74 6.90 14.24
N ARG A 136 -19.47 7.23 14.06
CA ARG A 136 -19.03 8.59 13.71
C ARG A 136 -19.05 8.80 12.20
N ALA A 137 -19.38 10.03 11.83
CA ALA A 137 -19.25 10.47 10.43
C ALA A 137 -17.77 10.47 10.01
N VAL A 138 -17.48 10.00 8.77
CA VAL A 138 -16.11 9.88 8.29
C VAL A 138 -15.43 11.22 8.01
N ASP A 139 -16.20 12.27 7.73
CA ASP A 139 -15.69 13.62 7.46
C ASP A 139 -15.05 14.28 8.66
N ILE A 140 -15.55 14.02 9.89
CA ILE A 140 -15.03 14.58 11.15
C ILE A 140 -13.85 13.82 11.74
N LEU A 141 -13.48 12.67 11.17
CA LEU A 141 -12.32 11.89 11.61
C LEU A 141 -11.03 12.67 11.35
N SER A 142 -10.05 12.53 12.24
CA SER A 142 -8.69 13.01 12.01
C SER A 142 -8.03 12.28 10.83
N SER A 143 -6.95 12.85 10.27
CA SER A 143 -6.24 12.22 9.15
C SER A 143 -5.77 10.80 9.47
N GLY A 144 -5.26 10.56 10.69
CA GLY A 144 -4.83 9.23 11.13
C GLY A 144 -6.00 8.25 11.29
N GLU A 145 -7.16 8.71 11.76
CA GLU A 145 -8.38 7.90 11.86
C GLU A 145 -8.93 7.57 10.46
N LYS A 146 -8.94 8.54 9.55
CA LYS A 146 -9.30 8.32 8.13
C LYS A 146 -8.41 7.30 7.47
N GLN A 147 -7.09 7.37 7.70
CA GLN A 147 -6.16 6.39 7.16
C GLN A 147 -6.45 4.97 7.70
N ARG A 148 -6.69 4.83 9.01
CA ARG A 148 -7.07 3.54 9.59
C ARG A 148 -8.44 3.05 9.11
N ALA A 149 -9.40 3.96 8.89
CA ALA A 149 -10.71 3.63 8.33
C ALA A 149 -10.57 3.05 6.90
N ALA A 150 -9.76 3.68 6.05
CA ALA A 150 -9.46 3.17 4.72
C ALA A 150 -8.79 1.78 4.77
N ILE A 151 -7.87 1.55 5.70
CA ILE A 151 -7.28 0.22 5.91
C ILE A 151 -8.32 -0.77 6.44
N ALA A 152 -9.24 -0.34 7.32
CA ALA A 152 -10.28 -1.21 7.87
C ALA A 152 -11.27 -1.69 6.79
N SER A 153 -11.66 -0.82 5.87
CA SER A 153 -12.53 -1.20 4.74
C SER A 153 -11.87 -2.25 3.84
N VAL A 154 -10.58 -2.08 3.57
CA VAL A 154 -9.78 -3.08 2.84
C VAL A 154 -9.62 -4.38 3.66
N TYR A 155 -9.32 -4.27 4.96
CA TYR A 155 -9.14 -5.42 5.84
C TYR A 155 -10.39 -6.30 5.94
N ALA A 156 -11.59 -5.72 5.94
CA ALA A 156 -12.85 -6.44 5.98
C ALA A 156 -13.00 -7.43 4.81
N MET A 157 -12.39 -7.13 3.67
CA MET A 157 -12.36 -8.00 2.49
C MET A 157 -11.41 -9.19 2.62
N LYS A 158 -10.49 -9.18 3.59
CA LYS A 158 -9.45 -10.21 3.79
C LYS A 158 -8.64 -10.46 2.50
N PRO A 159 -8.03 -9.42 1.91
CA PRO A 159 -7.23 -9.59 0.69
C PRO A 159 -5.99 -10.44 0.98
N LYS A 160 -5.35 -10.93 -0.07
CA LYS A 160 -4.06 -11.64 0.02
C LYS A 160 -2.88 -10.71 0.26
N ALA A 161 -2.98 -9.49 -0.26
CA ALA A 161 -1.96 -8.46 -0.12
C ALA A 161 -2.58 -7.08 0.07
N PHE A 162 -1.89 -6.22 0.82
CA PHE A 162 -2.14 -4.78 0.86
C PHE A 162 -1.12 -4.07 -0.01
N VAL A 163 -1.61 -3.18 -0.87
CA VAL A 163 -0.79 -2.25 -1.65
C VAL A 163 -1.08 -0.83 -1.17
N CYS A 164 -0.09 -0.20 -0.56
CA CYS A 164 -0.22 1.15 -0.01
C CYS A 164 0.62 2.12 -0.84
N ASP A 165 -0.02 3.18 -1.33
CA ASP A 165 0.66 4.24 -2.10
C ASP A 165 0.75 5.52 -1.25
N GLU A 166 1.94 5.86 -0.80
CA GLU A 166 2.30 7.00 0.06
C GLU A 166 1.33 7.20 1.25
N PRO A 167 1.10 6.17 2.07
CA PRO A 167 0.05 6.19 3.09
C PRO A 167 0.29 7.18 4.24
N THR A 168 1.48 7.80 4.30
CA THR A 168 1.82 8.82 5.31
C THR A 168 1.71 10.27 4.83
N ALA A 169 1.35 10.51 3.56
CA ALA A 169 1.40 11.84 2.95
C ALA A 169 0.64 12.93 3.73
N ASN A 170 -0.47 12.57 4.36
CA ASN A 170 -1.34 13.50 5.10
C ASN A 170 -1.30 13.29 6.63
N LEU A 171 -0.25 12.60 7.14
CA LEU A 171 -0.14 12.26 8.54
C LEU A 171 0.92 13.08 9.26
N ASP A 172 0.62 13.46 10.48
CA ASP A 172 1.60 13.96 11.44
C ASP A 172 2.43 12.80 12.03
N ALA A 173 3.38 13.12 12.89
CA ALA A 173 4.23 12.11 13.52
C ALA A 173 3.43 11.10 14.37
N ALA A 174 2.34 11.52 15.03
CA ALA A 174 1.50 10.63 15.84
C ALA A 174 0.70 9.68 14.95
N GLY A 175 0.10 10.20 13.87
CA GLY A 175 -0.61 9.40 12.86
C GLY A 175 0.31 8.40 12.17
N THR A 176 1.55 8.82 11.82
CA THR A 176 2.57 7.94 11.24
C THR A 176 2.92 6.78 12.18
N ARG A 177 3.11 7.04 13.48
CA ARG A 177 3.37 5.98 14.47
C ARG A 177 2.20 4.99 14.59
N GLN A 178 0.96 5.50 14.60
CA GLN A 178 -0.22 4.64 14.64
C GLN A 178 -0.36 3.78 13.38
N LEU A 179 -0.09 4.36 12.21
CA LEU A 179 -0.07 3.61 10.95
C LEU A 179 1.01 2.52 10.97
N ALA A 180 2.23 2.85 11.44
CA ALA A 180 3.30 1.88 11.60
C ALA A 180 2.89 0.68 12.47
N GLN A 181 2.22 0.93 13.61
CA GLN A 181 1.70 -0.14 14.47
C GLN A 181 0.66 -0.98 13.75
N THR A 182 -0.25 -0.34 13.00
CA THR A 182 -1.28 -1.02 12.21
C THR A 182 -0.66 -1.94 11.17
N LEU A 183 0.29 -1.45 10.35
CA LEU A 183 0.93 -2.25 9.31
C LEU A 183 1.78 -3.38 9.90
N ARG A 184 2.43 -3.15 11.06
CA ARG A 184 3.13 -4.22 11.78
C ARG A 184 2.17 -5.33 12.20
N GLN A 185 1.01 -4.99 12.77
CA GLN A 185 -0.02 -5.96 13.16
C GLN A 185 -0.54 -6.74 11.95
N LEU A 186 -0.76 -6.09 10.79
CA LEU A 186 -1.14 -6.78 9.56
C LEU A 186 -0.07 -7.78 9.10
N LYS A 187 1.20 -7.37 9.14
CA LYS A 187 2.33 -8.26 8.81
C LYS A 187 2.40 -9.47 9.77
N GLU A 188 2.28 -9.25 11.08
CA GLU A 188 2.26 -10.31 12.10
C GLU A 188 1.10 -11.29 11.92
N GLN A 189 -0.02 -10.84 11.35
CA GLN A 189 -1.16 -11.69 10.95
C GLN A 189 -0.92 -12.44 9.62
N GLY A 190 0.22 -12.26 8.99
CA GLY A 190 0.61 -12.93 7.76
C GLY A 190 0.17 -12.26 6.47
N PHE A 191 -0.35 -11.04 6.53
CA PHE A 191 -0.65 -10.29 5.31
C PHE A 191 0.62 -9.87 4.58
N THR A 192 0.58 -9.94 3.26
CA THR A 192 1.64 -9.45 2.38
C THR A 192 1.47 -7.94 2.18
N LEU A 193 2.56 -7.18 2.31
CA LEU A 193 2.53 -5.73 2.18
C LEU A 193 3.47 -5.28 1.06
N LEU A 194 2.95 -4.48 0.13
CA LEU A 194 3.74 -3.71 -0.84
C LEU A 194 3.46 -2.22 -0.61
N ILE A 195 4.46 -1.48 -0.20
CA ILE A 195 4.30 -0.10 0.23
C ILE A 195 5.16 0.81 -0.65
N ALA A 196 4.56 1.75 -1.36
CA ALA A 196 5.29 2.83 -2.02
C ALA A 196 5.44 4.00 -1.04
N GLU A 197 6.68 4.37 -0.71
CA GLU A 197 6.93 5.42 0.27
C GLU A 197 8.30 6.07 0.02
N HIS A 198 8.40 7.37 0.24
CA HIS A 198 9.67 8.10 0.16
C HIS A 198 10.29 8.34 1.55
N ARG A 199 9.47 8.34 2.61
CA ARG A 199 9.89 8.47 4.02
C ARG A 199 10.05 7.08 4.62
N ILE A 200 11.27 6.55 4.64
CA ILE A 200 11.52 5.16 5.01
C ILE A 200 11.80 4.95 6.51
N ASP A 201 12.07 6.01 7.25
CA ASP A 201 12.45 5.98 8.67
C ASP A 201 11.46 5.16 9.54
N TRP A 202 10.18 5.38 9.37
CA TRP A 202 9.12 4.69 10.11
C TRP A 202 8.89 3.24 9.70
N LEU A 203 9.40 2.83 8.52
CA LEU A 203 9.28 1.47 7.99
C LEU A 203 10.46 0.57 8.36
N MET A 204 11.54 1.11 8.91
CA MET A 204 12.76 0.36 9.25
C MET A 204 12.56 -0.82 10.23
N GLY A 205 11.47 -0.83 10.98
CA GLY A 205 11.09 -1.92 11.90
C GLY A 205 9.97 -2.82 11.37
N ILE A 206 9.53 -2.63 10.13
CA ILE A 206 8.40 -3.35 9.53
C ILE A 206 8.82 -4.03 8.22
N ALA A 207 9.56 -3.31 7.37
CA ALA A 207 10.00 -3.79 6.07
C ALA A 207 11.01 -4.94 6.19
N ASP A 208 10.89 -5.92 5.32
CA ASP A 208 11.90 -6.96 5.11
C ASP A 208 12.94 -6.51 4.07
N ARG A 209 12.48 -5.79 3.03
CA ARG A 209 13.32 -5.27 1.95
C ARG A 209 12.83 -3.92 1.45
N PHE A 210 13.76 -3.13 0.95
CA PHE A 210 13.54 -1.87 0.25
C PHE A 210 14.05 -1.99 -1.18
N LEU A 211 13.20 -1.69 -2.14
CA LEU A 211 13.55 -1.61 -3.56
C LEU A 211 13.67 -0.14 -3.93
N TYR A 212 14.88 0.30 -4.22
CA TYR A 212 15.14 1.66 -4.65
C TYR A 212 14.88 1.83 -6.13
N LEU A 213 13.90 2.67 -6.45
CA LEU A 213 13.53 3.01 -7.82
C LEU A 213 14.22 4.33 -8.22
N ARG A 214 14.79 4.32 -9.42
CA ARG A 214 15.34 5.49 -10.10
C ARG A 214 15.01 5.41 -11.59
N ASP A 215 14.50 6.51 -12.15
CA ASP A 215 14.20 6.64 -13.58
C ASP A 215 13.35 5.47 -14.14
N GLY A 216 12.31 5.08 -13.39
CA GLY A 216 11.39 4.02 -13.78
C GLY A 216 11.94 2.61 -13.69
N ARG A 217 13.09 2.38 -13.06
CA ARG A 217 13.73 1.06 -12.91
C ARG A 217 14.05 0.77 -11.44
N ILE A 218 14.12 -0.51 -11.07
CA ILE A 218 14.72 -0.92 -9.80
C ILE A 218 16.24 -0.80 -9.96
N ALA A 219 16.82 0.15 -9.24
CA ALA A 219 18.25 0.43 -9.30
C ALA A 219 19.05 -0.35 -8.25
N ALA A 220 18.43 -0.63 -7.09
CA ALA A 220 19.06 -1.39 -6.01
C ALA A 220 18.02 -2.01 -5.09
N GLU A 221 18.45 -2.99 -4.33
CA GLU A 221 17.70 -3.64 -3.25
C GLU A 221 18.51 -3.58 -1.96
N TYR A 222 17.84 -3.28 -0.84
CA TYR A 222 18.46 -3.13 0.47
C TYR A 222 17.63 -3.85 1.54
N THR A 223 18.29 -4.44 2.51
CA THR A 223 17.67 -4.78 3.78
C THR A 223 17.60 -3.53 4.68
N PRO A 224 16.78 -3.53 5.75
CA PRO A 224 16.82 -2.45 6.75
C PRO A 224 18.23 -2.26 7.35
N GLU A 225 19.02 -3.32 7.45
CA GLU A 225 20.38 -3.27 7.97
C GLU A 225 21.35 -2.61 7.00
N ASP A 226 21.26 -2.94 5.72
CA ASP A 226 22.05 -2.30 4.68
C ASP A 226 21.84 -0.77 4.69
N LEU A 227 20.57 -0.33 4.76
CA LEU A 227 20.24 1.11 4.81
C LEU A 227 20.78 1.80 6.07
N ARG A 228 20.87 1.11 7.21
CA ARG A 228 21.46 1.69 8.43
C ARG A 228 22.99 1.85 8.33
N LEU A 229 23.62 1.03 7.50
CA LEU A 229 25.07 1.05 7.29
C LEU A 229 25.52 1.99 6.18
N LEU A 230 24.59 2.45 5.32
CA LEU A 230 24.92 3.40 4.28
C LEU A 230 25.36 4.74 4.87
N PRO A 231 26.38 5.40 4.28
CA PRO A 231 26.73 6.77 4.59
C PRO A 231 25.52 7.70 4.39
N GLU A 232 25.36 8.67 5.27
CA GLU A 232 24.25 9.63 5.18
C GLU A 232 24.22 10.40 3.84
N ALA A 233 25.40 10.72 3.30
CA ALA A 233 25.53 11.37 1.98
C ALA A 233 24.91 10.51 0.85
N ASP A 234 25.05 9.19 0.92
CA ASP A 234 24.50 8.28 -0.08
C ASP A 234 22.96 8.22 0.04
N ILE A 235 22.43 8.15 1.25
CA ILE A 235 20.99 8.16 1.53
C ILE A 235 20.37 9.49 1.03
N LEU A 236 21.01 10.61 1.31
CA LEU A 236 20.57 11.92 0.81
C LEU A 236 20.70 12.01 -0.72
N GLY A 237 21.75 11.42 -1.31
CA GLY A 237 21.92 11.30 -2.76
C GLY A 237 20.84 10.46 -3.44
N MET A 238 20.25 9.51 -2.73
CA MET A 238 19.07 8.75 -3.17
C MET A 238 17.76 9.55 -3.03
N GLY A 239 17.81 10.75 -2.46
CA GLY A 239 16.64 11.58 -2.18
C GLY A 239 15.77 11.05 -1.01
N LEU A 240 16.36 10.22 -0.17
CA LEU A 240 15.72 9.66 1.02
C LEU A 240 16.08 10.47 2.26
N ARG A 241 15.21 10.48 3.27
CA ARG A 241 15.55 11.03 4.58
C ARG A 241 16.40 10.03 5.35
N SER A 242 17.39 10.53 6.09
CA SER A 242 18.28 9.70 6.88
C SER A 242 17.47 8.86 7.90
N PRO A 243 17.64 7.53 7.93
CA PRO A 243 17.04 6.69 8.96
C PRO A 243 17.62 6.94 10.36
N HIS A 244 18.67 7.76 10.46
CA HIS A 244 19.32 8.13 11.72
C HIS A 244 18.66 9.32 12.42
N GLU A 245 17.89 10.15 11.72
CA GLU A 245 17.15 11.28 12.34
C GLU A 245 16.02 10.82 13.28
N GLY A 246 15.60 9.56 13.20
CA GLY A 246 14.55 8.97 14.06
C GLY A 246 14.99 8.57 15.47
N LYS A 247 16.26 8.75 15.87
CA LYS A 247 16.72 8.42 17.23
C LYS A 247 16.27 9.39 18.35
N SER A 248 15.50 10.41 18.01
CA SER A 248 14.97 11.41 18.97
C SER A 248 13.45 11.36 19.14
N LEU A 249 12.80 10.23 18.86
CA LEU A 249 11.40 10.01 19.22
C LEU A 249 11.34 8.95 20.33
N PRO A 250 11.09 9.38 21.58
CA PRO A 250 10.87 8.47 22.71
C PRO A 250 9.60 7.63 22.53
#